data_2c67fd1d89342fd9ffe2b1496d275b7e
#
_entry.id   2c67fd1d89342fd9ffe2b1496d275b7e
#
_cell.length_a   1.000
_cell.length_b   1.000
_cell.length_c   1.000
_cell.angle_alpha   90.00
_cell.angle_beta   90.00
_cell.angle_gamma   90.00
#
_symmetry.space_group_name_H-M   'P 1'
#
loop_
_entity.id
_entity.type
_entity.pdbx_description
1 polymer ?
#
loop_
_entity_poly.entity_id
_entity_poly.type
_entity_poly.pdbx_seq_one_letter_code
_entity_poly.pdbx_strand_id
1 'polypeptide(L)'
;MKFLIQRVTKAQVDIDGQTVGKIDGKGFLVLIGVGEGDTREIADRFIKKMLALRIFADENGKTNLSIKDVGGSLLLVSQFTLYANCNKGNRPTFNGAGNPTLANELYEYIIA
;
A
#
# COMPACT_ATOMS: atom_id res chain seq x y z
N MET A 1 0.72 -4.19 -10.49
CA MET A 1 0.43 -3.81 -9.07
C MET A 1 1.34 -2.68 -8.64
N LYS A 2 0.82 -1.79 -7.84
CA LYS A 2 1.59 -0.69 -7.27
C LYS A 2 1.33 -0.62 -5.76
N PHE A 3 2.41 -0.51 -4.99
CA PHE A 3 2.34 -0.21 -3.57
C PHE A 3 3.00 1.14 -3.35
N LEU A 4 2.24 2.13 -2.92
CA LEU A 4 2.77 3.39 -2.46
C LEU A 4 2.90 3.33 -0.95
N ILE A 5 4.13 3.32 -0.45
CA ILE A 5 4.45 3.09 0.95
C ILE A 5 4.88 4.40 1.60
N GLN A 6 4.27 4.72 2.72
CA GLN A 6 4.61 5.90 3.50
C GLN A 6 4.89 5.49 4.94
N ARG A 7 6.07 5.87 5.46
CA ARG A 7 6.38 5.67 6.87
C ARG A 7 5.55 6.63 7.71
N VAL A 8 4.96 6.11 8.77
CA VAL A 8 4.11 6.91 9.65
C VAL A 8 4.39 6.58 11.12
N THR A 9 4.07 7.52 11.99
CA THR A 9 4.03 7.30 13.44
C THR A 9 2.60 7.10 13.92
N LYS A 10 1.64 7.48 13.12
CA LYS A 10 0.21 7.19 13.28
C LYS A 10 -0.48 7.39 11.95
N ALA A 11 -1.56 6.68 11.73
CA ALA A 11 -2.40 6.85 10.55
C ALA A 11 -3.81 6.36 10.84
N GLN A 12 -4.79 6.92 10.14
CA GLN A 12 -6.17 6.44 10.23
C GLN A 12 -6.90 6.69 8.92
N VAL A 13 -7.91 5.87 8.67
CA VAL A 13 -8.82 6.01 7.54
C VAL A 13 -10.24 6.16 8.09
N ASP A 14 -10.90 7.24 7.71
CA ASP A 14 -12.28 7.51 8.09
C ASP A 14 -13.17 7.41 6.86
N ILE A 15 -14.32 6.78 7.01
CA ILE A 15 -15.36 6.73 5.99
C ILE A 15 -16.67 7.18 6.64
N ASP A 16 -17.31 8.18 6.05
CA ASP A 16 -18.57 8.76 6.56
C ASP A 16 -18.48 9.16 8.04
N GLY A 17 -17.34 9.73 8.44
CA GLY A 17 -17.10 10.18 9.81
C GLY A 17 -16.74 9.08 10.80
N GLN A 18 -16.60 7.83 10.34
CA GLN A 18 -16.20 6.71 11.19
C GLN A 18 -14.81 6.21 10.82
N THR A 19 -13.99 5.97 11.83
CA THR A 19 -12.67 5.38 11.64
C THR A 19 -12.80 3.88 11.33
N VAL A 20 -12.38 3.47 10.14
CA VAL A 20 -12.44 2.07 9.70
C VAL A 20 -11.09 1.37 9.76
N GLY A 21 -10.01 2.12 9.93
CA GLY A 21 -8.67 1.59 10.12
C GLY A 21 -7.79 2.61 10.81
N LYS A 22 -6.92 2.14 11.69
CA LYS A 22 -6.05 3.02 12.48
C LYS A 22 -4.80 2.27 12.92
N ILE A 23 -3.67 2.97 12.91
CA ILE A 23 -2.45 2.53 13.57
C ILE A 23 -1.93 3.65 14.48
N ASP A 24 -1.49 3.27 15.67
CA ASP A 24 -0.81 4.14 16.62
C ASP A 24 0.61 3.62 16.82
N GLY A 25 1.60 4.40 16.41
CA GLY A 25 2.99 4.02 16.47
C GLY A 25 3.60 3.86 15.10
N LYS A 26 4.84 3.36 15.04
CA LYS A 26 5.58 3.20 13.79
C LYS A 26 4.90 2.20 12.87
N GLY A 27 4.85 2.51 11.59
CA GLY A 27 4.28 1.62 10.60
C GLY A 27 4.31 2.19 9.20
N PHE A 28 3.58 1.54 8.32
CA PHE A 28 3.36 1.97 6.95
C PHE A 28 1.89 2.25 6.70
N LEU A 29 1.61 3.38 6.07
CA LEU A 29 0.40 3.56 5.30
C LEU A 29 0.72 3.09 3.88
N VAL A 30 -0.01 2.11 3.38
CA VAL A 30 0.22 1.53 2.06
C VAL A 30 -1.01 1.71 1.20
N LEU A 31 -0.87 2.46 0.12
CA LEU A 31 -1.89 2.55 -0.91
C LEU A 31 -1.62 1.46 -1.94
N ILE A 32 -2.63 0.65 -2.23
CA ILE A 32 -2.50 -0.52 -3.09
C ILE A 32 -3.30 -0.30 -4.37
N GLY A 33 -2.59 -0.27 -5.50
CA GLY A 33 -3.21 -0.26 -6.82
C GLY A 33 -3.08 -1.63 -7.47
N VAL A 34 -4.20 -2.19 -7.92
CA VAL A 34 -4.22 -3.44 -8.68
C VAL A 34 -4.36 -3.12 -10.16
N GLY A 35 -3.42 -3.62 -10.97
CA GLY A 35 -3.41 -3.43 -12.41
C GLY A 35 -3.99 -4.61 -13.15
N GLU A 36 -4.22 -4.41 -14.45
CA GLU A 36 -4.63 -5.51 -15.35
C GLU A 36 -3.55 -6.59 -15.35
N GLY A 37 -3.97 -7.85 -15.31
CA GLY A 37 -3.05 -8.99 -15.32
C GLY A 37 -2.37 -9.30 -14.00
N ASP A 38 -2.67 -8.59 -12.92
CA ASP A 38 -2.12 -8.90 -11.61
C ASP A 38 -2.67 -10.21 -11.06
N THR A 39 -1.81 -10.92 -10.32
CA THR A 39 -2.10 -12.24 -9.77
C THR A 39 -1.72 -12.31 -8.29
N ARG A 40 -2.13 -13.39 -7.62
CA ARG A 40 -1.74 -13.64 -6.23
C ARG A 40 -0.24 -13.81 -6.07
N GLU A 41 0.42 -14.41 -7.06
CA GLU A 41 1.87 -14.59 -7.07
C GLU A 41 2.60 -13.25 -7.12
N ILE A 42 2.07 -12.30 -7.89
CA ILE A 42 2.60 -10.93 -7.92
C ILE A 42 2.38 -10.25 -6.58
N ALA A 43 1.20 -10.40 -5.99
CA ALA A 43 0.90 -9.86 -4.65
C ALA A 43 1.85 -10.43 -3.60
N ASP A 44 2.12 -11.72 -3.61
CA ASP A 44 3.05 -12.37 -2.68
C ASP A 44 4.45 -11.79 -2.78
N ARG A 45 4.93 -11.54 -3.99
CA ARG A 45 6.25 -10.92 -4.21
C ARG A 45 6.29 -9.49 -3.67
N PHE A 46 5.24 -8.72 -3.87
CA PHE A 46 5.15 -7.34 -3.38
C PHE A 46 5.10 -7.31 -1.85
N ILE A 47 4.32 -8.18 -1.23
CA ILE A 47 4.23 -8.28 0.23
C ILE A 47 5.60 -8.64 0.82
N LYS A 48 6.25 -9.64 0.27
CA LYS A 48 7.57 -10.09 0.73
C LYS A 48 8.59 -8.96 0.64
N LYS A 49 8.61 -8.24 -0.48
CA LYS A 49 9.50 -7.11 -0.68
C LYS A 49 9.21 -5.99 0.31
N MET A 50 7.94 -5.64 0.50
CA MET A 50 7.53 -4.58 1.42
C MET A 50 7.97 -4.88 2.85
N LEU A 51 7.75 -6.11 3.31
CA LEU A 51 8.12 -6.51 4.67
C LEU A 51 9.64 -6.55 4.88
N ALA A 52 10.41 -6.70 3.81
CA ALA A 52 11.86 -6.73 3.86
C ALA A 52 12.53 -5.37 3.66
N LEU A 53 11.79 -4.34 3.25
CA LEU A 53 12.37 -3.01 3.04
C LEU A 53 12.93 -2.44 4.34
N ARG A 54 14.16 -1.95 4.29
CA ARG A 54 14.91 -1.45 5.45
C ARG A 54 14.89 0.07 5.44
N ILE A 55 13.72 0.66 5.64
CA ILE A 55 13.50 2.10 5.51
C ILE A 55 13.18 2.82 6.83
N PHE A 56 13.31 2.14 7.96
CA PHE A 56 13.24 2.78 9.28
C PHE A 56 14.64 3.09 9.78
N ALA A 57 14.79 4.22 10.48
CA ALA A 57 16.07 4.64 11.03
C ALA A 57 16.52 3.70 12.15
N ASP A 58 17.82 3.37 12.16
CA ASP A 58 18.47 2.64 13.25
C ASP A 58 18.97 3.64 14.34
N GLU A 59 19.70 3.10 15.33
CA GLU A 59 20.24 3.91 16.44
C GLU A 59 21.19 5.02 15.97
N ASN A 60 21.81 4.84 14.80
CA ASN A 60 22.74 5.80 14.23
C ASN A 60 22.06 6.78 13.25
N GLY A 61 20.74 6.74 13.14
CA GLY A 61 19.97 7.56 12.21
C GLY A 61 20.04 7.11 10.76
N LYS A 62 20.62 5.94 10.48
CA LYS A 62 20.71 5.39 9.13
C LYS A 62 19.48 4.58 8.79
N THR A 63 19.02 4.68 7.56
CA THR A 63 17.91 3.89 7.02
C THR A 63 18.33 2.42 6.92
N ASN A 64 17.95 1.60 7.87
CA ASN A 64 18.49 0.25 8.03
C ASN A 64 17.50 -0.80 8.55
N LEU A 65 16.43 -0.43 9.25
CA LEU A 65 15.54 -1.38 9.89
C LEU A 65 14.29 -1.63 9.06
N SER A 66 13.83 -2.89 9.04
CA SER A 66 12.56 -3.26 8.42
C SER A 66 11.38 -2.99 9.37
N ILE A 67 10.15 -3.11 8.85
CA ILE A 67 8.96 -2.94 9.68
C ILE A 67 8.87 -4.00 10.77
N LYS A 68 9.36 -5.21 10.53
CA LYS A 68 9.43 -6.28 11.55
C LYS A 68 10.41 -5.92 12.66
N ASP A 69 11.55 -5.33 12.31
CA ASP A 69 12.59 -4.94 13.28
C ASP A 69 12.07 -3.90 14.27
N VAL A 70 11.22 -2.99 13.82
CA VAL A 70 10.66 -1.93 14.67
C VAL A 70 9.33 -2.32 15.32
N GLY A 71 8.82 -3.52 15.05
CA GLY A 71 7.53 -3.96 15.57
C GLY A 71 6.36 -3.14 15.05
N GLY A 72 6.45 -2.68 13.80
CA GLY A 72 5.48 -1.77 13.21
C GLY A 72 4.20 -2.44 12.75
N SER A 73 3.23 -1.61 12.42
CA SER A 73 1.91 -2.01 11.93
C SER A 73 1.70 -1.53 10.50
N LEU A 74 0.74 -2.13 9.82
CA LEU A 74 0.37 -1.80 8.44
C LEU A 74 -1.07 -1.29 8.39
N LEU A 75 -1.29 -0.19 7.68
CA LEU A 75 -2.62 0.26 7.30
C LEU A 75 -2.72 0.20 5.78
N LEU A 76 -3.54 -0.70 5.28
CA LEU A 76 -3.65 -1.00 3.85
C LEU A 76 -4.91 -0.37 3.27
N VAL A 77 -4.76 0.37 2.18
CA VAL A 77 -5.86 1.06 1.51
C VAL A 77 -5.82 0.75 0.02
N SER A 78 -6.93 0.26 -0.51
CA SER A 78 -7.05 0.05 -1.95
C SER A 78 -7.25 1.40 -2.65
N GLN A 79 -6.46 1.66 -3.71
CA GLN A 79 -6.49 2.94 -4.41
C GLN A 79 -6.22 2.75 -5.91
N PHE A 80 -7.27 2.65 -6.72
CA PHE A 80 -7.13 2.45 -8.17
C PHE A 80 -6.50 3.64 -8.89
N THR A 81 -6.59 4.85 -8.31
CA THR A 81 -6.05 6.07 -8.92
C THR A 81 -4.53 6.08 -9.02
N LEU A 82 -3.83 5.11 -8.39
CA LEU A 82 -2.40 4.91 -8.61
C LEU A 82 -2.07 4.58 -10.08
N TYR A 83 -3.04 4.12 -10.85
CA TYR A 83 -2.94 3.83 -12.28
C TYR A 83 -3.42 4.98 -13.15
N ALA A 84 -3.59 6.18 -12.59
CA ALA A 84 -3.95 7.35 -13.37
C ALA A 84 -2.90 7.63 -14.45
N ASN A 85 -3.36 7.81 -15.68
CA ASN A 85 -2.52 8.20 -16.80
C ASN A 85 -2.90 9.61 -17.23
N CYS A 86 -1.97 10.55 -17.09
CA CYS A 86 -2.16 11.96 -17.39
C CYS A 86 -1.39 12.40 -18.63
N ASN A 87 -0.90 11.47 -19.46
CA ASN A 87 -0.06 11.77 -20.62
C ASN A 87 -0.84 12.43 -21.76
N LYS A 88 -2.16 12.27 -21.79
CA LYS A 88 -3.03 12.86 -22.83
C LYS A 88 -4.01 13.84 -22.19
N GLY A 89 -3.74 15.15 -22.36
CA GLY A 89 -4.60 16.19 -21.84
C GLY A 89 -4.59 16.26 -20.31
N ASN A 90 -5.59 16.93 -19.77
CA ASN A 90 -5.68 17.21 -18.33
C ASN A 90 -6.64 16.30 -17.58
N ARG A 91 -7.30 15.36 -18.28
CA ARG A 91 -8.19 14.38 -17.67
C ARG A 91 -7.45 13.06 -17.53
N PRO A 92 -7.21 12.57 -16.29
CA PRO A 92 -6.58 11.27 -16.09
C PRO A 92 -7.40 10.12 -16.68
N THR A 93 -6.74 9.10 -17.19
CA THR A 93 -7.36 7.84 -17.56
C THR A 93 -6.86 6.74 -16.64
N PHE A 94 -7.65 5.68 -16.48
CA PHE A 94 -7.34 4.57 -15.57
C PHE A 94 -7.34 3.23 -16.30
N ASN A 95 -7.01 3.24 -17.60
CA ASN A 95 -7.04 2.05 -18.44
C ASN A 95 -6.11 0.92 -17.95
N GLY A 96 -5.04 1.28 -17.22
CA GLY A 96 -4.12 0.29 -16.66
C GLY A 96 -4.59 -0.35 -15.36
N ALA A 97 -5.64 0.19 -14.73
CA ALA A 97 -6.17 -0.38 -13.50
C ALA A 97 -6.89 -1.69 -13.78
N GLY A 98 -6.80 -2.64 -12.84
CA GLY A 98 -7.57 -3.87 -12.87
C GLY A 98 -9.07 -3.58 -12.71
N ASN A 99 -9.93 -4.50 -13.17
CA ASN A 99 -11.36 -4.32 -12.96
C ASN A 99 -11.69 -4.38 -11.46
N PRO A 100 -12.84 -3.80 -11.02
CA PRO A 100 -13.17 -3.75 -9.59
C PRO A 100 -13.24 -5.11 -8.90
N THR A 101 -13.69 -6.15 -9.59
CA THR A 101 -13.76 -7.51 -9.02
C THR A 101 -12.37 -8.06 -8.73
N LEU A 102 -11.45 -7.99 -9.71
CA LEU A 102 -10.07 -8.43 -9.52
C LEU A 102 -9.38 -7.61 -8.45
N ALA A 103 -9.56 -6.29 -8.46
CA ALA A 103 -8.95 -5.41 -7.47
C ALA A 103 -9.39 -5.76 -6.06
N ASN A 104 -10.69 -6.01 -5.84
CA ASN A 104 -11.21 -6.38 -4.54
C ASN A 104 -10.70 -7.76 -4.09
N GLU A 105 -10.68 -8.74 -4.98
CA GLU A 105 -10.17 -10.08 -4.66
C GLU A 105 -8.70 -10.03 -4.22
N LEU A 106 -7.84 -9.32 -4.94
CA LEU A 106 -6.44 -9.22 -4.59
C LEU A 106 -6.22 -8.38 -3.34
N TYR A 107 -6.98 -7.32 -3.14
CA TYR A 107 -6.92 -6.53 -1.92
C TYR A 107 -7.26 -7.38 -0.69
N GLU A 108 -8.36 -8.12 -0.74
CA GLU A 108 -8.77 -9.03 0.34
C GLU A 108 -7.71 -10.11 0.60
N TYR A 109 -7.09 -10.64 -0.46
CA TYR A 109 -6.01 -11.60 -0.34
C TYR A 109 -4.79 -11.01 0.39
N ILE A 110 -4.43 -9.77 0.08
CA ILE A 110 -3.27 -9.10 0.67
C ILE A 110 -3.48 -8.87 2.17
N ILE A 111 -4.68 -8.45 2.59
CA ILE A 111 -4.95 -8.18 3.99
C ILE A 111 -5.16 -9.44 4.83
N ALA A 112 -5.34 -10.56 4.18
CA ALA A 112 -5.54 -11.85 4.88
C ALA A 112 -4.22 -12.38 5.47
#